data_04239502b62e8d82a7dde5ab763d17a5
#
_entry.id   04239502b62e8d82a7dde5ab763d17a5
#
_cell.length_a   1.000
_cell.length_b   1.000
_cell.length_c   1.000
_cell.angle_alpha   90.00
_cell.angle_beta   90.00
_cell.angle_gamma   90.00
#
_symmetry.space_group_name_H-M   'P 1'
#
loop_
_entity.id
_entity.type
_entity.pdbx_description
1 polymer ?
#
loop_
_entity_poly.entity_id
_entity_poly.type
_entity_poly.pdbx_seq_one_letter_code
_entity_poly.pdbx_strand_id
1 'polypeptide(L)'
;MRFTVSSSALNSKLNMLAKVIGSKNSLPILDNFLFQVANGEMTITASDSDNIIKSTIALTDCDGEGEFCVANRVILDALKELPEQPLSFDVDTDSYAIKIVYQNGLYNFTGLNAEDYPPTQ
;
A
#
# COMPACT_ATOMS: atom_id res chain seq x y z
N MET A 1 -10.12 -6.99 6.76
CA MET A 1 -10.23 -5.58 6.31
C MET A 1 -10.46 -5.55 4.80
N ARG A 2 -11.46 -4.82 4.37
CA ARG A 2 -11.81 -4.70 2.95
C ARG A 2 -12.03 -3.25 2.58
N PHE A 3 -11.59 -2.87 1.39
CA PHE A 3 -11.85 -1.52 0.89
C PHE A 3 -11.71 -1.49 -0.63
N THR A 4 -12.21 -0.43 -1.24
CA THR A 4 -12.12 -0.20 -2.68
C THR A 4 -11.42 1.13 -2.93
N VAL A 5 -10.52 1.15 -3.91
CA VAL A 5 -9.75 2.34 -4.27
C VAL A 5 -9.55 2.39 -5.78
N SER A 6 -9.48 3.60 -6.33
CA SER A 6 -9.19 3.80 -7.76
C SER A 6 -7.77 3.34 -8.09
N SER A 7 -7.63 2.53 -9.14
CA SER A 7 -6.31 2.03 -9.56
C SER A 7 -5.38 3.17 -9.99
N SER A 8 -5.87 4.13 -10.78
CA SER A 8 -5.02 5.22 -11.24
C SER A 8 -4.64 6.18 -10.11
N ALA A 9 -5.56 6.44 -9.18
CA ALA A 9 -5.26 7.28 -8.03
C ALA A 9 -4.19 6.62 -7.15
N LEU A 10 -4.34 5.33 -6.87
CA LEU A 10 -3.37 4.59 -6.08
C LEU A 10 -2.01 4.54 -6.78
N ASN A 11 -1.99 4.17 -8.07
CA ASN A 11 -0.75 4.06 -8.83
C ASN A 11 -0.01 5.40 -8.89
N SER A 12 -0.72 6.49 -9.10
CA SER A 12 -0.13 7.83 -9.12
C SER A 12 0.54 8.18 -7.79
N LYS A 13 -0.15 7.91 -6.68
CA LYS A 13 0.40 8.16 -5.35
C LYS A 13 1.63 7.28 -5.08
N LEU A 14 1.56 6.00 -5.41
CA LEU A 14 2.66 5.07 -5.18
C LEU A 14 3.89 5.44 -6.01
N ASN A 15 3.71 5.84 -7.26
CA ASN A 15 4.84 6.26 -8.09
C ASN A 15 5.51 7.52 -7.53
N MET A 16 4.72 8.46 -7.02
CA MET A 16 5.25 9.65 -6.37
C MET A 16 6.05 9.30 -5.12
N LEU A 17 5.48 8.44 -4.27
CA LEU A 17 6.10 8.04 -3.01
C LEU A 17 7.32 7.15 -3.22
N ALA A 18 7.33 6.33 -4.27
CA ALA A 18 8.44 5.43 -4.56
C ALA A 18 9.75 6.19 -4.80
N LYS A 19 9.68 7.44 -5.21
CA LYS A 19 10.87 8.26 -5.43
C LYS A 19 11.65 8.54 -4.15
N VAL A 20 11.00 8.41 -3.00
CA VAL A 20 11.64 8.59 -1.69
C VAL A 20 12.40 7.34 -1.27
N ILE A 21 11.92 6.17 -1.71
CA ILE A 21 12.54 4.90 -1.34
C ILE A 21 13.81 4.73 -2.15
N GLY A 22 14.95 4.76 -1.47
CA GLY A 22 16.23 4.60 -2.12
C GLY A 22 16.47 3.17 -2.59
N SER A 23 17.47 2.98 -3.45
CA SER A 23 17.83 1.67 -3.96
C SER A 23 18.57 0.81 -2.91
N LYS A 24 19.10 1.47 -1.88
CA LYS A 24 19.83 0.79 -0.79
C LYS A 24 19.38 1.39 0.53
N ASN A 25 18.55 0.66 1.26
CA ASN A 25 18.12 1.06 2.58
C ASN A 25 18.83 0.21 3.62
N SER A 26 19.18 0.82 4.76
CA SER A 26 19.82 0.11 5.87
C SER A 26 18.86 -0.89 6.52
N LEU A 27 17.55 -0.64 6.43
CA LEU A 27 16.51 -1.53 6.94
C LEU A 27 15.67 -2.03 5.78
N PRO A 28 15.61 -3.35 5.55
CA PRO A 28 14.80 -3.90 4.44
C PRO A 28 13.33 -3.50 4.48
N ILE A 29 12.76 -3.27 5.66
CA ILE A 29 11.36 -2.86 5.78
C ILE A 29 11.09 -1.53 5.06
N LEU A 30 12.11 -0.67 4.88
CA LEU A 30 11.95 0.60 4.18
C LEU A 30 11.80 0.43 2.66
N ASP A 31 11.99 -0.77 2.13
CA ASP A 31 11.65 -1.08 0.74
C ASP A 31 10.15 -1.27 0.55
N ASN A 32 9.39 -1.17 1.61
CA ASN A 32 7.93 -1.31 1.60
C ASN A 32 7.25 0.04 1.76
N PHE A 33 6.01 0.10 1.27
CA PHE A 33 5.09 1.17 1.65
C PHE A 33 4.37 0.74 2.92
N LEU A 34 4.14 1.68 3.82
CA LEU A 34 3.27 1.48 4.98
C LEU A 34 1.87 1.95 4.60
N PHE A 35 0.88 1.08 4.75
CA PHE A 35 -0.53 1.41 4.52
C PHE A 35 -1.26 1.43 5.85
N GLN A 36 -1.96 2.51 6.13
CA GLN A 36 -2.79 2.67 7.33
C GLN A 36 -4.20 3.02 6.89
N VAL A 37 -5.15 2.17 7.24
CA VAL A 37 -6.56 2.33 6.86
C VAL A 37 -7.37 2.66 8.11
N ALA A 38 -8.04 3.79 8.10
CA ALA A 38 -8.90 4.23 9.17
C ALA A 38 -9.88 5.29 8.67
N ASN A 39 -11.10 5.28 9.20
CA ASN A 39 -12.09 6.32 8.92
C ASN A 39 -12.40 6.53 7.42
N GLY A 40 -12.38 5.47 6.65
CA GLY A 40 -12.66 5.55 5.22
C GLY A 40 -11.54 6.17 4.40
N GLU A 41 -10.35 6.28 4.97
CA GLU A 41 -9.17 6.83 4.28
C GLU A 41 -7.99 5.89 4.43
N MET A 42 -7.09 5.94 3.45
CA MET A 42 -5.84 5.20 3.50
C MET A 42 -4.68 6.18 3.45
N THR A 43 -3.82 6.12 4.45
CA THR A 43 -2.57 6.88 4.46
C THR A 43 -1.45 5.97 4.02
N ILE A 44 -0.69 6.40 3.02
CA ILE A 44 0.45 5.66 2.50
C ILE A 44 1.71 6.40 2.88
N THR A 45 2.65 5.71 3.51
CA THR A 45 3.91 6.29 3.95
C THR A 45 5.06 5.62 3.21
N ALA A 46 5.99 6.44 2.73
CA ALA A 46 7.27 5.99 2.21
C ALA A 46 8.37 6.73 2.94
N SER A 47 9.45 6.05 3.26
CA SER A 47 10.56 6.70 3.94
C SER A 47 11.90 6.09 3.52
N ASP A 48 12.94 6.90 3.63
CA ASP A 48 14.31 6.42 3.68
C ASP A 48 14.85 6.76 5.07
N SER A 49 16.15 6.70 5.28
CA SER A 49 16.74 6.98 6.60
C SER A 49 16.58 8.43 7.03
N ASP A 50 16.35 9.35 6.09
CA ASP A 50 16.35 10.79 6.36
C ASP A 50 15.05 11.49 6.04
N ASN A 51 14.21 10.89 5.19
CA ASN A 51 12.99 11.53 4.69
C ASN A 51 11.77 10.64 4.88
N ILE A 52 10.65 11.26 5.23
CA ILE A 52 9.36 10.58 5.35
C ILE A 52 8.34 11.37 4.55
N ILE A 53 7.62 10.69 3.67
CA ILE A 53 6.53 11.31 2.91
C ILE A 53 5.26 10.47 3.10
N LYS A 54 4.16 11.16 3.35
CA LYS A 54 2.84 10.53 3.51
C LYS A 54 1.87 11.13 2.51
N SER A 55 0.94 10.33 2.05
CA SER A 55 -0.17 10.79 1.22
C SER A 55 -1.42 10.02 1.59
N THR A 56 -2.58 10.67 1.48
CA THR A 56 -3.86 10.08 1.87
C THR A 56 -4.77 9.97 0.67
N ILE A 57 -5.48 8.85 0.59
CA ILE A 57 -6.47 8.58 -0.46
C ILE A 57 -7.80 8.24 0.21
N ALA A 58 -8.90 8.83 -0.29
CA ALA A 58 -10.23 8.44 0.16
C ALA A 58 -10.57 7.05 -0.38
N LEU A 59 -11.21 6.24 0.45
CA LEU A 59 -11.62 4.89 0.08
C LEU A 59 -13.14 4.83 -0.04
N THR A 60 -13.61 3.85 -0.82
CA THR A 60 -15.03 3.50 -0.87
C THR A 60 -15.20 2.10 -0.31
N ASP A 61 -16.41 1.80 0.16
CA ASP A 61 -16.75 0.47 0.69
C ASP A 61 -15.75 -0.05 1.72
N CYS A 62 -15.27 0.87 2.58
CA CYS A 62 -14.27 0.51 3.58
C CYS A 62 -14.92 -0.20 4.75
N ASP A 63 -14.45 -1.41 5.04
CA ASP A 63 -14.90 -2.24 6.15
C ASP A 63 -13.69 -2.68 6.96
N GLY A 64 -13.59 -2.17 8.17
CA GLY A 64 -12.48 -2.46 9.07
C GLY A 64 -11.36 -1.43 9.00
N GLU A 65 -10.44 -1.55 9.94
CA GLU A 65 -9.28 -0.68 10.05
C GLU A 65 -8.05 -1.52 10.33
N GLY A 66 -6.89 -1.00 10.00
CA GLY A 66 -5.65 -1.70 10.27
C GLY A 66 -4.48 -1.12 9.51
N GLU A 67 -3.34 -1.77 9.66
CA GLU A 67 -2.10 -1.37 9.01
C GLU A 67 -1.38 -2.59 8.47
N PHE A 68 -0.64 -2.36 7.38
CA PHE A 68 0.18 -3.41 6.78
C PHE A 68 1.24 -2.76 5.90
N CYS A 69 2.29 -3.52 5.59
CA CYS A 69 3.34 -3.09 4.68
C CYS A 69 3.34 -3.95 3.43
N VAL A 70 3.67 -3.34 2.30
CA VAL A 70 3.76 -4.05 1.02
C VAL A 70 5.03 -3.62 0.30
N ALA A 71 5.79 -4.60 -0.21
CA ALA A 71 6.99 -4.31 -0.98
C ALA A 71 6.66 -3.42 -2.17
N ASN A 72 7.42 -2.34 -2.36
CA ASN A 72 7.12 -1.35 -3.39
C ASN A 72 7.11 -1.97 -4.79
N ARG A 73 8.04 -2.86 -5.09
CA ARG A 73 8.12 -3.51 -6.41
C ARG A 73 6.91 -4.39 -6.68
N VAL A 74 6.44 -5.10 -5.67
CA VAL A 74 5.30 -6.03 -5.83
C VAL A 74 4.05 -5.27 -6.24
N ILE A 75 3.69 -4.23 -5.49
CA ILE A 75 2.45 -3.51 -5.76
C ILE A 75 2.55 -2.63 -7.00
N LEU A 76 3.70 -2.01 -7.25
CA LEU A 76 3.88 -1.19 -8.44
C LEU A 76 3.83 -2.03 -9.71
N ASP A 77 4.45 -3.21 -9.71
CA ASP A 77 4.39 -4.12 -10.86
C ASP A 77 2.96 -4.61 -11.11
N ALA A 78 2.20 -4.85 -10.04
CA ALA A 78 0.81 -5.29 -10.19
C ALA A 78 -0.08 -4.21 -10.81
N LEU A 79 0.18 -2.93 -10.51
CA LEU A 79 -0.71 -1.84 -10.92
C LEU A 79 -0.31 -1.13 -12.20
N LYS A 80 0.95 -1.21 -12.60
CA LYS A 80 1.50 -0.34 -13.65
C LYS A 80 0.81 -0.44 -15.00
N GLU A 81 0.21 -1.58 -15.31
CA GLU A 81 -0.42 -1.82 -16.61
C GLU A 81 -1.95 -1.84 -16.54
N LEU A 82 -2.52 -1.59 -15.36
CA LEU A 82 -3.97 -1.61 -15.23
C LEU A 82 -4.58 -0.28 -15.70
N PRO A 83 -5.61 -0.32 -16.56
CA PRO A 83 -6.38 0.88 -16.85
C PRO A 83 -7.17 1.31 -15.61
N GLU A 84 -7.66 2.54 -15.61
CA GLU A 84 -8.45 3.04 -14.49
C GLU A 84 -9.64 2.14 -14.21
N GLN A 85 -9.72 1.67 -12.98
CA GLN A 85 -10.79 0.79 -12.52
C GLN A 85 -10.79 0.74 -11.00
N PRO A 86 -11.91 0.38 -10.37
CA PRO A 86 -11.91 0.15 -8.93
C PRO A 86 -11.14 -1.14 -8.62
N LEU A 87 -10.33 -1.07 -7.58
CA LEU A 87 -9.62 -2.22 -7.04
C LEU A 87 -10.21 -2.57 -5.68
N SER A 88 -10.58 -3.82 -5.49
CA SER A 88 -11.10 -4.29 -4.22
C SER A 88 -9.99 -5.03 -3.47
N PHE A 89 -9.62 -4.49 -2.32
CA PHE A 89 -8.60 -5.07 -1.46
C PHE A 89 -9.27 -5.89 -0.37
N ASP A 90 -8.74 -7.08 -0.13
CA ASP A 90 -9.12 -7.92 1.00
C ASP A 90 -7.82 -8.26 1.73
N VAL A 91 -7.65 -7.73 2.93
CA VAL A 91 -6.42 -7.90 3.71
C VAL A 91 -6.73 -8.67 4.98
N ASP A 92 -6.04 -9.81 5.15
CA ASP A 92 -6.09 -10.56 6.40
C ASP A 92 -5.09 -9.94 7.37
N THR A 93 -5.59 -9.33 8.44
CA THR A 93 -4.75 -8.62 9.41
C THR A 93 -3.99 -9.55 10.35
N ASP A 94 -4.24 -10.86 10.29
CA ASP A 94 -3.49 -11.84 11.07
C ASP A 94 -2.31 -12.41 10.29
N SER A 95 -2.54 -12.79 9.04
CA SER A 95 -1.51 -13.39 8.18
C SER A 95 -0.84 -12.41 7.25
N TYR A 96 -1.43 -11.21 7.09
CA TYR A 96 -1.04 -10.19 6.10
C TYR A 96 -1.15 -10.66 4.66
N ALA A 97 -2.00 -11.65 4.41
CA ALA A 97 -2.34 -12.05 3.05
C ALA A 97 -3.19 -10.95 2.42
N ILE A 98 -2.81 -10.52 1.22
CA ILE A 98 -3.47 -9.44 0.52
C ILE A 98 -3.99 -9.96 -0.81
N LYS A 99 -5.27 -9.70 -1.06
CA LYS A 99 -5.91 -10.05 -2.32
C LYS A 99 -6.46 -8.78 -2.96
N ILE A 100 -6.06 -8.54 -4.19
CA ILE A 100 -6.56 -7.40 -4.96
C ILE A 100 -7.38 -7.95 -6.12
N VAL A 101 -8.67 -7.66 -6.13
CA VAL A 101 -9.56 -8.06 -7.22
C VAL A 101 -9.72 -6.88 -8.16
N TYR A 102 -9.48 -7.11 -9.45
CA TYR A 102 -9.66 -6.12 -10.48
C TYR A 102 -10.55 -6.68 -11.59
N GLN A 103 -10.83 -5.88 -12.61
CA GLN A 103 -11.84 -6.20 -13.61
C GLN A 103 -11.64 -7.55 -14.29
N ASN A 104 -10.40 -7.91 -14.60
CA ASN A 104 -10.09 -9.11 -15.38
C ASN A 104 -9.35 -10.19 -14.60
N GLY A 105 -9.29 -10.09 -13.27
CA GLY A 105 -8.59 -11.11 -12.48
C GLY A 105 -8.33 -10.68 -11.04
N LEU A 106 -7.30 -11.28 -10.48
CA LEU A 106 -6.89 -10.95 -9.12
C LEU A 106 -5.40 -11.15 -8.93
N TYR A 107 -4.84 -10.42 -7.95
CA TYR A 107 -3.48 -10.63 -7.47
C TYR A 107 -3.52 -11.08 -6.02
N ASN A 108 -2.65 -12.03 -5.68
CA ASN A 108 -2.45 -12.46 -4.30
C ASN A 108 -0.99 -12.27 -3.94
N PHE A 109 -0.73 -11.66 -2.80
CA PHE A 109 0.62 -11.58 -2.26
C PHE A 109 0.56 -11.42 -0.74
N THR A 110 1.71 -11.52 -0.09
CA THR A 110 1.79 -11.41 1.36
C THR A 110 2.50 -10.11 1.72
N GLY A 111 1.86 -9.32 2.57
CA GLY A 111 2.47 -8.13 3.14
C GLY A 111 3.28 -8.46 4.39
N LEU A 112 3.69 -7.42 5.09
CA LEU A 112 4.44 -7.53 6.33
C LEU A 112 3.72 -6.81 7.45
N ASN A 113 4.06 -7.19 8.68
CA ASN A 113 3.54 -6.54 9.87
C ASN A 113 4.06 -5.11 9.96
N ALA A 114 3.16 -4.16 10.12
CA ALA A 114 3.50 -2.74 10.20
C ALA A 114 4.32 -2.39 11.45
N GLU A 115 4.31 -3.24 12.47
CA GLU A 115 5.09 -3.01 13.68
C GLU A 115 6.60 -2.92 13.41
N ASP A 116 7.06 -3.56 12.33
CA ASP A 116 8.46 -3.52 11.96
C ASP A 116 8.85 -2.22 11.23
N TYR A 117 7.87 -1.43 10.83
CA TYR A 117 8.13 -0.15 10.17
C TYR A 117 8.50 0.91 11.21
N PRO A 118 9.58 1.69 10.96
CA PRO A 118 10.00 2.71 11.93
C PRO A 118 8.88 3.71 12.22
N PRO A 119 8.80 4.23 13.46
CA PRO A 119 7.79 5.23 13.80
C PRO A 119 7.89 6.44 12.87
N THR A 120 6.73 6.88 12.39
CA THR A 120 6.62 8.07 11.54
C THR A 120 5.97 9.17 12.35
N GLN A 121 6.66 10.28 12.48
CA GLN A 121 6.16 11.43 13.24
C GLN A 121 5.96 12.62 12.33
#